data_2db351eeeb1b73948d77d109df9dc805
#
_entry.id   2db351eeeb1b73948d77d109df9dc805
#
_cell.length_a   1.000
_cell.length_b   1.000
_cell.length_c   1.000
_cell.angle_alpha   90.00
_cell.angle_beta   90.00
_cell.angle_gamma   90.00
#
_symmetry.space_group_name_H-M   'P 1'
#
loop_
_entity.id
_entity.type
_entity.pdbx_description
1 polymer ?
#
loop_
_entity_poly.entity_id
_entity_poly.type
_entity_poly.pdbx_seq_one_letter_code
_entity_poly.pdbx_strand_id
1 'polypeptide(L)'
;MAGNQNSSRIAAAVAAALGLAAPVGAAFAQAVAADGTVLEEIIVTATRREVNVQDVPFNMVAPGPGSREKLRIKNLAEFTRAVPGLYVPDQGPRSSNLVTVRGLNVSSLSDSIANGNGTGGTVATYLGDIPLFVDLQMIDVERVEALLGPQGTLYGAGTLAGAIRYLPNRPDPAGFEASAGGRLYSINESDGMGTDIWGVVNVPLVEDRLALRVAAGYVNDPGFIDYDYIVREPGVSNPDPDFDDAGDVAANLREQKDVDTEETFTGRLGLFWQVTDAVDANLTYYYQDQQVGGRTVNQDEAFGTGRYVAASRFLEPNDKTNHLLALELAWDLGFAELTSATGASKFESFGQRDQTDFLMDLDYGYEDFPQFAAYATDDLE
;
A
#
# COMPACT_ATOMS: atom_id res chain seq x y z
N MET A 1 -2.04 -25.79 2.01
CA MET A 1 -0.58 -26.06 2.11
C MET A 1 0.19 -25.89 0.80
N ALA A 2 -0.30 -25.08 -0.14
CA ALA A 2 0.38 -24.81 -1.42
C ALA A 2 1.01 -23.40 -1.55
N GLY A 3 0.76 -22.50 -0.61
CA GLY A 3 1.21 -21.10 -0.67
C GLY A 3 2.70 -20.86 -0.40
N ASN A 4 3.35 -21.72 0.38
CA ASN A 4 4.69 -21.44 0.90
C ASN A 4 5.86 -21.74 -0.06
N GLN A 5 5.60 -22.22 -1.27
CA GLN A 5 6.68 -22.50 -2.24
C GLN A 5 6.92 -21.37 -3.27
N ASN A 6 5.97 -20.46 -3.45
CA ASN A 6 6.13 -19.37 -4.40
C ASN A 6 6.87 -18.17 -3.80
N SER A 7 6.61 -17.82 -2.55
CA SER A 7 7.30 -16.71 -1.84
C SER A 7 8.82 -16.96 -1.73
N SER A 8 9.22 -18.18 -1.41
CA SER A 8 10.65 -18.53 -1.36
C SER A 8 11.37 -18.48 -2.72
N ARG A 9 10.66 -18.73 -3.82
CA ARG A 9 11.19 -18.62 -5.18
C ARG A 9 11.33 -17.20 -5.67
N ILE A 10 10.40 -16.32 -5.27
CA ILE A 10 10.42 -14.88 -5.59
C ILE A 10 11.53 -14.19 -4.78
N ALA A 11 11.68 -14.48 -3.50
CA ALA A 11 12.77 -13.96 -2.68
C ALA A 11 14.16 -14.39 -3.21
N ALA A 12 14.28 -15.63 -3.69
CA ALA A 12 15.51 -16.12 -4.32
C ALA A 12 15.80 -15.44 -5.67
N ALA A 13 14.78 -15.09 -6.44
CA ALA A 13 14.95 -14.37 -7.71
C ALA A 13 15.39 -12.91 -7.49
N VAL A 14 14.88 -12.24 -6.47
CA VAL A 14 15.29 -10.88 -6.07
C VAL A 14 16.72 -10.88 -5.55
N ALA A 15 17.11 -11.86 -4.73
CA ALA A 15 18.47 -12.01 -4.24
C ALA A 15 19.47 -12.32 -5.38
N ALA A 16 19.05 -13.07 -6.39
CA ALA A 16 19.87 -13.35 -7.58
C ALA A 16 20.04 -12.13 -8.49
N ALA A 17 19.01 -11.28 -8.61
CA ALA A 17 19.09 -10.03 -9.36
C ALA A 17 20.00 -8.99 -8.68
N LEU A 18 20.00 -8.94 -7.34
CA LEU A 18 20.87 -8.07 -6.54
C LEU A 18 22.32 -8.60 -6.46
N GLY A 19 22.54 -9.91 -6.64
CA GLY A 19 23.87 -10.54 -6.59
C GLY A 19 24.73 -10.38 -7.86
N LEU A 20 24.18 -9.82 -8.94
CA LEU A 20 24.92 -9.55 -10.19
C LEU A 20 25.61 -8.18 -10.22
N ALA A 21 25.46 -7.36 -9.17
CA ALA A 21 26.26 -6.13 -9.01
C ALA A 21 27.65 -6.49 -8.47
N ALA A 22 28.61 -6.71 -9.36
CA ALA A 22 30.01 -6.84 -9.01
C ALA A 22 30.51 -5.57 -8.26
N PRO A 23 31.50 -5.68 -7.35
CA PRO A 23 31.93 -4.56 -6.54
C PRO A 23 32.67 -3.54 -7.41
N VAL A 24 32.02 -2.45 -7.75
CA VAL A 24 32.73 -1.24 -8.19
C VAL A 24 33.16 -0.51 -6.91
N GLY A 25 34.46 -0.56 -6.70
CA GLY A 25 35.10 0.00 -5.53
C GLY A 25 35.06 1.50 -5.46
N ALA A 26 35.23 1.95 -4.21
CA ALA A 26 35.74 3.20 -3.73
C ALA A 26 34.87 4.47 -3.86
N ALA A 27 34.23 4.77 -2.74
CA ALA A 27 34.19 6.07 -2.06
C ALA A 27 34.53 7.32 -2.91
N PHE A 28 33.48 8.08 -3.24
CA PHE A 28 33.61 9.52 -3.29
C PHE A 28 32.72 10.14 -2.20
N ALA A 29 33.33 10.38 -1.04
CA ALA A 29 32.78 11.36 -0.11
C ALA A 29 32.91 12.73 -0.78
N GLN A 30 31.87 13.16 -1.47
CA GLN A 30 31.77 14.53 -1.94
C GLN A 30 31.31 15.38 -0.75
N ALA A 31 32.21 16.23 -0.27
CA ALA A 31 31.89 17.25 0.71
C ALA A 31 30.75 18.12 0.14
N VAL A 32 29.60 18.08 0.76
CA VAL A 32 28.51 19.02 0.52
C VAL A 32 29.01 20.37 1.00
N ALA A 33 29.39 21.24 0.06
CA ALA A 33 29.56 22.64 0.32
C ALA A 33 28.21 23.20 0.77
N ALA A 34 28.16 23.73 2.00
CA ALA A 34 27.04 24.50 2.49
C ALA A 34 27.03 25.82 1.69
N ASP A 35 26.28 25.84 0.60
CA ASP A 35 25.97 27.06 -0.10
C ASP A 35 24.50 27.43 0.19
N GLY A 36 24.26 28.73 0.25
CA GLY A 36 23.10 29.36 0.87
C GLY A 36 21.77 28.80 0.42
N THR A 37 20.81 28.86 1.33
CA THR A 37 19.41 28.44 1.16
C THR A 37 18.77 29.03 -0.09
N VAL A 38 19.00 28.39 -1.23
CA VAL A 38 18.11 28.50 -2.38
C VAL A 38 16.86 27.73 -1.98
N LEU A 39 15.74 28.41 -1.81
CA LEU A 39 14.44 27.75 -1.63
C LEU A 39 14.21 26.93 -2.90
N GLU A 40 14.24 25.62 -2.76
CA GLU A 40 13.98 24.72 -3.86
C GLU A 40 12.54 24.95 -4.35
N GLU A 41 12.40 25.34 -5.60
CA GLU A 41 11.10 25.55 -6.23
C GLU A 41 10.41 24.19 -6.41
N ILE A 42 9.23 24.01 -5.79
CA ILE A 42 8.47 22.78 -5.92
C ILE A 42 7.50 22.93 -7.08
N ILE A 43 7.82 22.27 -8.19
CA ILE A 43 6.96 22.17 -9.36
C ILE A 43 5.99 21.01 -9.15
N VAL A 44 4.71 21.24 -9.42
CA VAL A 44 3.62 20.27 -9.28
C VAL A 44 2.82 20.17 -10.57
N THR A 45 2.16 19.02 -10.75
CA THR A 45 1.34 18.74 -11.95
C THR A 45 -0.14 18.57 -11.61
N ALA A 46 -0.55 19.01 -10.42
CA ALA A 46 -1.91 18.88 -9.91
C ALA A 46 -2.99 19.56 -10.77
N THR A 47 -2.61 20.57 -11.55
CA THR A 47 -3.50 21.24 -12.51
C THR A 47 -3.44 20.62 -13.92
N ARG A 48 -2.81 19.44 -14.07
CA ARG A 48 -2.44 18.80 -15.34
C ARG A 48 -1.50 19.66 -16.20
N ARG A 49 -0.78 20.56 -15.57
CA ARG A 49 0.29 21.40 -16.12
C ARG A 49 1.35 21.57 -15.04
N GLU A 50 2.58 21.74 -15.47
CA GLU A 50 3.67 22.10 -14.56
C GLU A 50 3.48 23.53 -14.08
N VAL A 51 3.29 23.68 -12.78
CA VAL A 51 3.15 24.99 -12.12
C VAL A 51 3.90 24.97 -10.80
N ASN A 52 4.36 26.13 -10.34
CA ASN A 52 4.88 26.25 -8.98
C ASN A 52 3.75 25.97 -7.98
N VAL A 53 4.05 25.22 -6.92
CA VAL A 53 3.07 24.89 -5.87
C VAL A 53 2.42 26.15 -5.28
N GLN A 54 3.12 27.30 -5.27
CA GLN A 54 2.61 28.56 -4.76
C GLN A 54 1.58 29.23 -5.71
N ASP A 55 1.60 28.87 -6.99
CA ASP A 55 0.69 29.41 -8.02
C ASP A 55 -0.56 28.56 -8.22
N VAL A 56 -0.66 27.43 -7.49
CA VAL A 56 -1.83 26.54 -7.56
C VAL A 56 -3.04 27.20 -6.89
N PRO A 57 -4.19 27.33 -7.59
CA PRO A 57 -5.35 28.07 -7.06
C PRO A 57 -6.18 27.33 -6.00
N PHE A 58 -5.70 26.22 -5.47
CA PHE A 58 -6.33 25.43 -4.41
C PHE A 58 -5.30 24.93 -3.39
N ASN A 59 -5.81 24.49 -2.23
CA ASN A 59 -4.91 24.00 -1.18
C ASN A 59 -4.37 22.63 -1.54
N MET A 60 -3.06 22.50 -1.60
CA MET A 60 -2.36 21.25 -1.83
C MET A 60 -1.11 21.14 -0.96
N VAL A 61 -0.66 19.92 -0.76
CA VAL A 61 0.61 19.59 -0.10
C VAL A 61 1.38 18.64 -1.02
N ALA A 62 2.58 19.03 -1.37
CA ALA A 62 3.54 18.22 -2.10
C ALA A 62 4.87 18.29 -1.35
N PRO A 63 5.22 17.31 -0.51
CA PRO A 63 6.54 17.26 0.10
C PRO A 63 7.63 17.21 -0.97
N GLY A 64 8.66 18.06 -0.80
CA GLY A 64 9.75 18.17 -1.76
C GLY A 64 10.55 16.87 -1.92
N PRO A 65 11.44 16.82 -2.92
CA PRO A 65 12.31 15.66 -3.18
C PRO A 65 13.06 15.22 -1.93
N GLY A 66 13.19 13.93 -1.71
CA GLY A 66 13.86 13.35 -0.55
C GLY A 66 13.07 13.47 0.78
N SER A 67 11.88 14.07 0.78
CA SER A 67 11.05 14.13 1.98
C SER A 67 10.54 12.75 2.39
N ARG A 68 10.31 11.86 1.43
CA ARG A 68 9.87 10.49 1.68
C ARG A 68 10.90 9.72 2.50
N GLU A 69 12.17 9.77 2.11
CA GLU A 69 13.28 9.14 2.84
C GLU A 69 13.46 9.78 4.22
N LYS A 70 13.41 11.12 4.29
CA LYS A 70 13.55 11.86 5.56
C LYS A 70 12.39 11.58 6.52
N LEU A 71 11.16 11.51 6.00
CA LEU A 71 9.96 11.27 6.79
C LEU A 71 9.66 9.77 6.94
N ARG A 72 10.43 8.90 6.25
CA ARG A 72 10.27 7.45 6.25
C ARG A 72 8.86 6.98 5.88
N ILE A 73 8.23 7.67 4.93
CA ILE A 73 6.87 7.39 4.49
C ILE A 73 6.85 6.07 3.69
N LYS A 74 6.15 5.06 4.21
CA LYS A 74 5.97 3.75 3.59
C LYS A 74 4.64 3.63 2.87
N ASN A 75 3.59 4.10 3.52
CA ASN A 75 2.21 3.94 3.09
C ASN A 75 1.45 5.27 3.21
N LEU A 76 0.20 5.24 2.81
CA LEU A 76 -0.68 6.41 2.83
C LEU A 76 -0.92 6.93 4.26
N ALA A 77 -1.07 6.05 5.24
CA ALA A 77 -1.30 6.44 6.63
C ALA A 77 -0.11 7.24 7.21
N GLU A 78 1.11 6.84 6.90
CA GLU A 78 2.31 7.59 7.29
C GLU A 78 2.42 8.93 6.53
N PHE A 79 2.06 8.97 5.25
CA PHE A 79 2.04 10.20 4.46
C PHE A 79 1.09 11.24 5.06
N THR A 80 -0.07 10.81 5.56
CA THR A 80 -1.06 11.74 6.12
C THR A 80 -0.58 12.48 7.35
N ARG A 81 0.38 11.92 8.10
CA ARG A 81 1.01 12.59 9.24
C ARG A 81 1.74 13.87 8.83
N ALA A 82 2.17 13.97 7.58
CA ALA A 82 2.83 15.14 7.01
C ALA A 82 1.85 16.16 6.38
N VAL A 83 0.55 15.83 6.28
CA VAL A 83 -0.44 16.64 5.56
C VAL A 83 -1.54 17.12 6.53
N PRO A 84 -1.53 18.40 6.94
CA PRO A 84 -2.55 18.93 7.84
C PRO A 84 -3.97 18.78 7.26
N GLY A 85 -4.89 18.22 8.07
CA GLY A 85 -6.28 18.01 7.69
C GLY A 85 -6.53 16.75 6.86
N LEU A 86 -5.53 15.95 6.59
CA LEU A 86 -5.63 14.61 6.04
C LEU A 86 -5.44 13.59 7.16
N TYR A 87 -6.32 12.62 7.24
CA TYR A 87 -6.25 11.55 8.25
C TYR A 87 -6.61 10.21 7.61
N VAL A 88 -5.81 9.21 7.91
CA VAL A 88 -6.06 7.82 7.56
C VAL A 88 -5.87 7.00 8.83
N PRO A 89 -6.93 6.36 9.35
CA PRO A 89 -6.76 5.38 10.41
C PRO A 89 -6.00 4.18 9.82
N ASP A 90 -4.86 3.86 10.42
CA ASP A 90 -4.12 2.67 10.06
C ASP A 90 -4.82 1.46 10.70
N GLN A 91 -5.45 0.63 9.87
CA GLN A 91 -6.16 -0.57 10.29
C GLN A 91 -5.40 -1.84 9.89
N GLY A 92 -4.13 -1.66 9.56
CA GLY A 92 -3.27 -2.74 9.08
C GLY A 92 -3.49 -3.07 7.58
N PRO A 93 -2.69 -3.98 7.07
CA PRO A 93 -2.59 -4.26 5.64
C PRO A 93 -3.81 -4.98 5.07
N ARG A 94 -4.64 -5.61 5.93
CA ARG A 94 -5.84 -6.31 5.50
C ARG A 94 -6.97 -5.37 5.10
N SER A 95 -7.08 -4.24 5.78
CA SER A 95 -8.16 -3.29 5.60
C SER A 95 -7.80 -2.24 4.54
N SER A 96 -8.76 -1.77 3.76
CA SER A 96 -8.54 -0.58 2.94
C SER A 96 -8.54 0.66 3.83
N ASN A 97 -7.54 1.50 3.64
CA ASN A 97 -7.35 2.68 4.44
C ASN A 97 -8.33 3.79 4.04
N LEU A 98 -9.23 4.12 4.95
CA LEU A 98 -10.26 5.13 4.76
C LEU A 98 -9.69 6.54 4.84
N VAL A 99 -9.65 7.24 3.73
CA VAL A 99 -9.09 8.60 3.67
C VAL A 99 -10.13 9.63 4.08
N THR A 100 -9.81 10.42 5.10
CA THR A 100 -10.63 11.52 5.59
C THR A 100 -9.91 12.85 5.38
N VAL A 101 -10.55 13.80 4.71
CA VAL A 101 -10.05 15.16 4.53
C VAL A 101 -10.92 16.15 5.28
N ARG A 102 -10.32 16.90 6.22
CA ARG A 102 -11.01 17.92 7.05
C ARG A 102 -12.28 17.40 7.72
N GLY A 103 -12.26 16.13 8.14
CA GLY A 103 -13.40 15.47 8.77
C GLY A 103 -14.47 14.96 7.79
N LEU A 104 -14.32 15.20 6.48
CA LEU A 104 -15.27 14.70 5.49
C LEU A 104 -14.92 13.29 5.07
N ASN A 105 -15.81 12.37 5.36
CA ASN A 105 -15.81 11.00 4.90
C ASN A 105 -17.25 10.50 4.84
N VAL A 106 -17.63 9.91 3.72
CA VAL A 106 -18.98 9.33 3.54
C VAL A 106 -18.96 7.80 3.47
N SER A 107 -17.77 7.20 3.40
CA SER A 107 -17.65 5.74 3.47
C SER A 107 -17.78 5.28 4.91
N SER A 108 -18.63 4.31 5.18
CA SER A 108 -18.70 3.73 6.50
C SER A 108 -17.45 2.92 6.81
N LEU A 109 -17.06 2.87 8.07
CA LEU A 109 -15.97 2.03 8.53
C LEU A 109 -16.27 0.54 8.20
N SER A 110 -17.55 0.15 8.32
CA SER A 110 -18.00 -1.20 7.99
C SER A 110 -17.79 -1.56 6.52
N ASP A 111 -18.00 -0.62 5.58
CA ASP A 111 -17.77 -0.86 4.16
C ASP A 111 -16.28 -1.07 3.87
N SER A 112 -15.42 -0.27 4.49
CA SER A 112 -13.96 -0.41 4.40
C SER A 112 -13.49 -1.77 4.95
N ILE A 113 -14.06 -2.20 6.07
CA ILE A 113 -13.73 -3.46 6.72
C ILE A 113 -14.29 -4.66 5.95
N ALA A 114 -15.51 -4.55 5.41
CA ALA A 114 -16.19 -5.66 4.76
C ALA A 114 -15.68 -5.95 3.34
N ASN A 115 -15.44 -4.91 2.56
CA ASN A 115 -15.23 -5.06 1.12
C ASN A 115 -13.77 -4.91 0.68
N GLY A 116 -12.87 -4.47 1.56
CA GLY A 116 -11.45 -4.32 1.22
C GLY A 116 -11.14 -3.29 0.12
N ASN A 117 -12.14 -2.90 -0.64
CA ASN A 117 -12.07 -1.92 -1.73
C ASN A 117 -12.83 -0.66 -1.34
N GLY A 118 -12.13 0.43 -1.13
CA GLY A 118 -12.71 1.74 -0.89
C GLY A 118 -13.37 2.33 -2.14
N THR A 119 -14.25 1.58 -2.80
CA THR A 119 -15.00 2.07 -3.95
C THR A 119 -16.03 3.09 -3.47
N GLY A 120 -15.88 4.32 -3.89
CA GLY A 120 -16.83 5.40 -3.61
C GLY A 120 -16.46 6.32 -2.45
N GLY A 121 -15.21 6.33 -2.03
CA GLY A 121 -14.70 7.30 -1.08
C GLY A 121 -14.88 8.75 -1.53
N THR A 122 -14.76 9.68 -0.58
CA THR A 122 -14.78 11.12 -0.86
C THR A 122 -13.44 11.63 -1.37
N VAL A 123 -12.39 10.82 -1.27
CA VAL A 123 -11.03 11.13 -1.73
C VAL A 123 -10.59 10.03 -2.69
N ALA A 124 -10.32 10.40 -3.93
CA ALA A 124 -9.82 9.47 -4.92
C ALA A 124 -8.29 9.44 -4.94
N THR A 125 -7.75 8.26 -5.22
CA THR A 125 -6.31 8.02 -5.35
C THR A 125 -5.93 7.82 -6.80
N TYR A 126 -4.78 8.35 -7.22
CA TYR A 126 -4.28 8.29 -8.58
C TYR A 126 -2.82 7.85 -8.62
N LEU A 127 -2.47 7.12 -9.66
CA LEU A 127 -1.10 6.89 -10.09
C LEU A 127 -0.85 7.70 -11.36
N GLY A 128 -0.04 8.76 -11.25
CA GLY A 128 -0.01 9.75 -12.33
C GLY A 128 -1.40 10.34 -12.54
N ASP A 129 -1.96 10.13 -13.73
CA ASP A 129 -3.31 10.53 -14.12
C ASP A 129 -4.32 9.37 -14.18
N ILE A 130 -3.92 8.19 -13.76
CA ILE A 130 -4.76 6.99 -13.79
C ILE A 130 -5.39 6.75 -12.40
N PRO A 131 -6.72 6.65 -12.30
CA PRO A 131 -7.37 6.37 -11.02
C PRO A 131 -6.99 4.99 -10.49
N LEU A 132 -6.73 4.93 -9.19
CA LEU A 132 -6.46 3.71 -8.45
C LEU A 132 -7.66 3.36 -7.58
N PHE A 133 -8.11 2.13 -7.69
CA PHE A 133 -9.18 1.56 -6.88
C PHE A 133 -8.66 0.60 -5.81
N VAL A 134 -7.34 0.43 -5.72
CA VAL A 134 -6.68 -0.49 -4.80
C VAL A 134 -5.58 0.24 -4.03
N ASP A 135 -5.29 -0.24 -2.83
CA ASP A 135 -4.18 0.26 -2.04
C ASP A 135 -2.89 -0.45 -2.49
N LEU A 136 -2.04 0.29 -3.18
CA LEU A 136 -0.74 -0.20 -3.62
C LEU A 136 0.37 0.34 -2.71
N GLN A 137 1.28 -0.51 -2.30
CA GLN A 137 2.54 -0.07 -1.73
C GLN A 137 3.40 0.56 -2.83
N MET A 138 3.56 1.87 -2.76
CA MET A 138 4.26 2.62 -3.77
C MET A 138 5.77 2.54 -3.57
N ILE A 139 6.45 2.00 -4.59
CA ILE A 139 7.91 2.01 -4.69
C ILE A 139 8.35 2.98 -5.78
N ASP A 140 9.56 3.53 -5.65
CA ASP A 140 10.18 4.40 -6.65
C ASP A 140 9.28 5.60 -7.03
N VAL A 141 8.71 6.26 -6.02
CA VAL A 141 7.86 7.43 -6.16
C VAL A 141 8.70 8.70 -6.08
N GLU A 142 8.57 9.57 -7.08
CA GLU A 142 9.20 10.88 -7.09
C GLU A 142 8.58 11.79 -6.02
N ARG A 143 7.23 11.90 -6.05
CA ARG A 143 6.48 12.71 -5.08
C ARG A 143 5.05 12.23 -4.92
N VAL A 144 4.42 12.65 -3.83
CA VAL A 144 2.99 12.46 -3.57
C VAL A 144 2.35 13.84 -3.46
N GLU A 145 1.28 14.06 -4.20
CA GLU A 145 0.51 15.31 -4.19
C GLU A 145 -0.83 15.06 -3.51
N ALA A 146 -1.12 15.78 -2.42
CA ALA A 146 -2.42 15.79 -1.77
C ALA A 146 -3.18 17.07 -2.09
N LEU A 147 -4.27 16.96 -2.81
CA LEU A 147 -5.16 18.04 -3.20
C LEU A 147 -6.34 18.07 -2.20
N LEU A 148 -6.48 19.17 -1.48
CA LEU A 148 -7.43 19.31 -0.39
C LEU A 148 -8.62 20.18 -0.80
N GLY A 149 -9.78 19.58 -0.96
CA GLY A 149 -11.03 20.19 -1.39
C GLY A 149 -11.55 19.57 -2.69
N PRO A 150 -12.76 19.98 -3.16
CA PRO A 150 -13.39 19.38 -4.33
C PRO A 150 -12.52 19.48 -5.59
N GLN A 151 -12.30 18.35 -6.25
CA GLN A 151 -11.48 18.23 -7.46
C GLN A 151 -12.27 17.63 -8.66
N GLY A 152 -13.59 17.59 -8.58
CA GLY A 152 -14.44 16.90 -9.57
C GLY A 152 -14.26 17.34 -11.01
N THR A 153 -13.89 18.60 -11.27
CA THR A 153 -13.72 19.14 -12.62
C THR A 153 -12.52 18.52 -13.36
N LEU A 154 -11.41 18.29 -12.65
CA LEU A 154 -10.17 17.77 -13.25
C LEU A 154 -10.01 16.25 -13.05
N TYR A 155 -10.56 15.74 -11.96
CA TYR A 155 -10.32 14.36 -11.51
C TYR A 155 -11.59 13.50 -11.51
N GLY A 156 -12.78 14.06 -11.71
CA GLY A 156 -14.03 13.32 -11.84
C GLY A 156 -14.61 12.84 -10.51
N ALA A 157 -15.32 11.71 -10.54
CA ALA A 157 -16.04 11.16 -9.39
C ALA A 157 -15.09 10.72 -8.27
N GLY A 158 -15.62 10.68 -7.03
CA GLY A 158 -14.85 10.28 -5.85
C GLY A 158 -13.92 11.36 -5.28
N THR A 159 -13.90 12.59 -5.84
CA THR A 159 -13.01 13.66 -5.43
C THR A 159 -13.71 14.81 -4.73
N LEU A 160 -14.75 14.51 -3.96
CA LEU A 160 -15.55 15.51 -3.22
C LEU A 160 -14.74 16.23 -2.15
N ALA A 161 -13.91 15.51 -1.40
CA ALA A 161 -13.07 16.05 -0.35
C ALA A 161 -11.64 16.31 -0.80
N GLY A 162 -11.16 15.62 -1.85
CA GLY A 162 -9.80 15.77 -2.34
C GLY A 162 -9.36 14.67 -3.28
N ALA A 163 -8.09 14.71 -3.64
CA ALA A 163 -7.42 13.67 -4.40
C ALA A 163 -6.00 13.48 -3.91
N ILE A 164 -5.50 12.25 -3.98
CA ILE A 164 -4.11 11.92 -3.68
C ILE A 164 -3.48 11.35 -4.95
N ARG A 165 -2.38 11.93 -5.37
CA ARG A 165 -1.66 11.50 -6.58
C ARG A 165 -0.28 10.99 -6.20
N TYR A 166 0.04 9.78 -6.60
CA TYR A 166 1.39 9.24 -6.58
C TYR A 166 2.03 9.46 -7.95
N LEU A 167 3.15 10.16 -7.98
CA LEU A 167 3.91 10.37 -9.20
C LEU A 167 5.18 9.53 -9.12
N PRO A 168 5.26 8.45 -9.90
CA PRO A 168 6.44 7.61 -9.94
C PRO A 168 7.56 8.28 -10.71
N ASN A 169 8.82 7.95 -10.36
CA ASN A 169 9.96 8.35 -11.17
C ASN A 169 9.82 7.81 -12.59
N ARG A 170 9.90 8.67 -13.58
CA ARG A 170 9.92 8.25 -14.99
C ARG A 170 11.27 7.61 -15.34
N PRO A 171 11.30 6.66 -16.29
CA PRO A 171 12.56 6.21 -16.86
C PRO A 171 13.32 7.37 -17.50
N ASP A 172 14.61 7.52 -17.20
CA ASP A 172 15.46 8.60 -17.68
C ASP A 172 16.36 8.09 -18.82
N PRO A 173 16.21 8.61 -20.06
CA PRO A 173 17.05 8.19 -21.17
C PRO A 173 18.44 8.86 -21.16
N ALA A 174 18.68 9.85 -20.29
CA ALA A 174 19.96 10.55 -20.22
C ALA A 174 21.05 9.77 -19.48
N GLY A 175 20.68 8.89 -18.53
CA GLY A 175 21.71 8.24 -17.71
C GLY A 175 21.32 6.94 -17.05
N PHE A 176 22.36 6.15 -16.73
CA PHE A 176 22.21 4.97 -15.90
C PHE A 176 22.12 5.38 -14.41
N GLU A 177 21.15 4.84 -13.72
CA GLU A 177 20.97 4.99 -12.28
C GLU A 177 20.69 3.64 -11.63
N ALA A 178 21.28 3.37 -10.48
CA ALA A 178 20.94 2.22 -9.68
C ALA A 178 20.97 2.59 -8.20
N SER A 179 19.96 2.19 -7.47
CA SER A 179 19.86 2.40 -6.03
C SER A 179 19.22 1.19 -5.36
N ALA A 180 19.62 0.92 -4.13
CA ALA A 180 19.05 -0.13 -3.31
C ALA A 180 19.09 0.30 -1.85
N GLY A 181 18.13 -0.17 -1.09
CA GLY A 181 18.07 0.11 0.34
C GLY A 181 17.36 -0.99 1.08
N GLY A 182 17.46 -0.93 2.39
CA GLY A 182 16.76 -1.88 3.24
C GLY A 182 16.75 -1.41 4.68
N ARG A 183 15.83 -1.99 5.42
CA ARG A 183 15.60 -1.71 6.83
C ARG A 183 15.26 -3.00 7.53
N LEU A 184 15.85 -3.17 8.72
CA LEU A 184 15.42 -4.14 9.72
C LEU A 184 14.84 -3.37 10.90
N TYR A 185 13.75 -3.84 11.45
CA TYR A 185 13.08 -3.19 12.57
C TYR A 185 12.39 -4.22 13.46
N SER A 186 12.13 -3.84 14.69
CA SER A 186 11.29 -4.59 15.61
C SER A 186 10.03 -3.78 15.92
N ILE A 187 8.93 -4.47 16.12
CA ILE A 187 7.68 -3.91 16.61
C ILE A 187 7.59 -4.26 18.09
N ASN A 188 7.13 -3.33 18.91
CA ASN A 188 6.86 -3.63 20.31
C ASN A 188 5.75 -4.67 20.41
N GLU A 189 5.86 -5.60 21.34
CA GLU A 189 4.95 -6.75 21.53
C GLU A 189 5.02 -7.83 20.44
N SER A 190 5.88 -7.70 19.43
CA SER A 190 6.14 -8.75 18.45
C SER A 190 7.33 -9.59 18.82
N ASP A 191 7.25 -10.89 18.64
CA ASP A 191 8.36 -11.83 18.80
C ASP A 191 9.27 -11.88 17.56
N GLY A 192 8.87 -11.23 16.46
CA GLY A 192 9.55 -11.24 15.16
C GLY A 192 10.36 -9.98 14.84
N MET A 193 11.04 -10.02 13.72
CA MET A 193 11.72 -8.86 13.12
C MET A 193 11.13 -8.54 11.75
N GLY A 194 10.80 -7.27 11.56
CA GLY A 194 10.38 -6.77 10.26
C GLY A 194 11.54 -6.51 9.32
N THR A 195 11.29 -6.71 8.04
CA THR A 195 12.26 -6.48 6.96
C THR A 195 11.58 -5.71 5.84
N ASP A 196 12.27 -4.68 5.33
CA ASP A 196 11.84 -3.91 4.17
C ASP A 196 13.06 -3.68 3.30
N ILE A 197 13.06 -4.24 2.09
CA ILE A 197 14.16 -4.13 1.14
C ILE A 197 13.64 -3.69 -0.22
N TRP A 198 14.40 -2.87 -0.90
CA TRP A 198 14.03 -2.40 -2.23
C TRP A 198 15.25 -2.15 -3.12
N GLY A 199 15.02 -2.16 -4.42
CA GLY A 199 16.03 -1.82 -5.42
C GLY A 199 15.40 -1.20 -6.66
N VAL A 200 16.14 -0.30 -7.29
CA VAL A 200 15.75 0.41 -8.52
C VAL A 200 16.93 0.42 -9.47
N VAL A 201 16.65 0.19 -10.74
CA VAL A 201 17.63 0.32 -11.81
C VAL A 201 16.99 1.05 -12.98
N ASN A 202 17.66 2.09 -13.46
CA ASN A 202 17.32 2.82 -14.68
C ASN A 202 18.40 2.58 -15.75
N VAL A 203 17.99 2.17 -16.93
CA VAL A 203 18.88 1.87 -18.05
C VAL A 203 18.46 2.64 -19.28
N PRO A 204 19.28 3.58 -19.76
CA PRO A 204 19.08 4.17 -21.08
C PRO A 204 19.35 3.11 -22.14
N LEU A 205 18.35 2.77 -22.94
CA LEU A 205 18.48 1.81 -24.05
C LEU A 205 18.89 2.52 -25.34
N VAL A 206 18.40 3.74 -25.56
CA VAL A 206 18.83 4.65 -26.61
C VAL A 206 18.97 6.02 -25.96
N GLU A 207 20.17 6.59 -26.07
CA GLU A 207 20.51 7.89 -25.48
C GLU A 207 19.47 8.94 -25.87
N ASP A 208 18.99 9.68 -24.88
CA ASP A 208 17.97 10.75 -24.97
C ASP A 208 16.60 10.34 -25.54
N ARG A 209 16.37 9.04 -25.85
CA ARG A 209 15.12 8.62 -26.51
C ARG A 209 14.39 7.46 -25.86
N LEU A 210 15.10 6.48 -25.35
CA LEU A 210 14.46 5.25 -24.83
C LEU A 210 15.12 4.81 -23.54
N ALA A 211 14.36 4.64 -22.50
CA ALA A 211 14.84 4.13 -21.22
C ALA A 211 13.91 3.10 -20.61
N LEU A 212 14.50 2.19 -19.88
CA LEU A 212 13.85 1.19 -19.05
C LEU A 212 14.17 1.47 -17.58
N ARG A 213 13.13 1.48 -16.74
CA ARG A 213 13.28 1.57 -15.27
C ARG A 213 12.58 0.42 -14.61
N VAL A 214 13.30 -0.28 -13.75
CA VAL A 214 12.78 -1.43 -12.99
C VAL A 214 12.93 -1.12 -11.51
N ALA A 215 11.87 -1.30 -10.76
CA ALA A 215 11.90 -1.22 -9.32
C ALA A 215 11.26 -2.46 -8.72
N ALA A 216 11.82 -2.96 -7.62
CA ALA A 216 11.26 -4.07 -6.86
C ALA A 216 11.42 -3.81 -5.36
N GLY A 217 10.44 -4.22 -4.58
CA GLY A 217 10.44 -4.12 -3.12
C GLY A 217 9.82 -5.35 -2.48
N TYR A 218 10.27 -5.65 -1.28
CA TYR A 218 9.72 -6.71 -0.45
C TYR A 218 9.65 -6.24 1.00
N VAL A 219 8.46 -6.37 1.57
CA VAL A 219 8.18 -6.10 2.97
C VAL A 219 7.77 -7.39 3.65
N ASN A 220 8.33 -7.65 4.81
CA ASN A 220 7.89 -8.67 5.74
C ASN A 220 7.70 -8.01 7.10
N ASP A 221 6.45 -7.89 7.53
CA ASP A 221 6.06 -7.37 8.84
C ASP A 221 5.65 -8.54 9.72
N PRO A 222 6.24 -8.68 10.93
CA PRO A 222 6.02 -9.86 11.75
C PRO A 222 4.66 -9.87 12.48
N GLY A 223 3.90 -8.75 12.45
CA GLY A 223 2.69 -8.62 13.24
C GLY A 223 2.95 -8.32 14.71
N PHE A 224 1.88 -8.09 15.49
CA PHE A 224 1.93 -7.80 16.93
C PHE A 224 0.59 -8.01 17.65
N ILE A 225 -0.40 -8.57 16.95
CA ILE A 225 -1.73 -8.90 17.52
C ILE A 225 -1.80 -10.40 17.80
N ASP A 226 -2.14 -10.76 19.01
CA ASP A 226 -2.32 -12.12 19.44
C ASP A 226 -3.80 -12.52 19.35
N TYR A 227 -4.06 -13.76 18.95
CA TYR A 227 -5.38 -14.37 18.98
C TYR A 227 -5.37 -15.47 20.05
N ASP A 228 -5.91 -15.18 21.24
CA ASP A 228 -5.86 -16.09 22.38
C ASP A 228 -6.95 -17.17 22.38
N TYR A 229 -7.95 -17.00 21.51
CA TYR A 229 -9.19 -17.77 21.58
C TYR A 229 -9.52 -18.55 20.31
N ILE A 230 -8.50 -18.91 19.51
CA ILE A 230 -8.71 -19.67 18.27
C ILE A 230 -9.20 -21.09 18.61
N VAL A 231 -10.28 -21.49 17.96
CA VAL A 231 -10.82 -22.86 18.03
C VAL A 231 -9.75 -23.86 17.58
N ARG A 232 -9.50 -24.90 18.39
CA ARG A 232 -8.47 -25.92 18.09
C ARG A 232 -8.82 -26.73 16.84
N GLU A 233 -10.04 -27.23 16.80
CA GLU A 233 -10.55 -28.05 15.69
C GLU A 233 -11.90 -27.48 15.23
N PRO A 234 -11.92 -26.74 14.09
CA PRO A 234 -13.16 -26.17 13.55
C PRO A 234 -14.25 -27.24 13.35
N GLY A 235 -15.45 -26.97 13.84
CA GLY A 235 -16.60 -27.90 13.79
C GLY A 235 -16.57 -29.03 14.84
N VAL A 236 -15.57 -29.10 15.71
CA VAL A 236 -15.43 -30.10 16.77
C VAL A 236 -15.32 -29.43 18.13
N SER A 237 -14.36 -28.52 18.30
CA SER A 237 -14.15 -27.84 19.58
C SER A 237 -15.24 -26.80 19.83
N ASN A 238 -15.61 -26.61 21.09
CA ASN A 238 -16.57 -25.60 21.51
C ASN A 238 -15.94 -24.18 21.33
N PRO A 239 -16.54 -23.29 20.56
CA PRO A 239 -16.03 -21.90 20.41
C PRO A 239 -16.34 -21.02 21.62
N ASP A 240 -17.23 -21.48 22.53
CA ASP A 240 -17.63 -20.78 23.75
C ASP A 240 -17.54 -21.72 24.93
N PRO A 241 -16.32 -22.12 25.38
CA PRO A 241 -16.13 -22.96 26.52
C PRO A 241 -16.46 -22.23 27.83
N ASP A 242 -16.53 -22.95 28.92
CA ASP A 242 -16.61 -22.36 30.27
C ASP A 242 -15.28 -21.65 30.60
N PHE A 243 -15.27 -20.31 30.51
CA PHE A 243 -14.09 -19.51 30.81
C PHE A 243 -13.66 -19.50 32.26
N ASP A 244 -14.50 -19.98 33.20
CA ASP A 244 -14.14 -20.20 34.58
C ASP A 244 -13.41 -21.55 34.78
N ASP A 245 -13.45 -22.44 33.78
CA ASP A 245 -12.71 -23.70 33.76
C ASP A 245 -11.54 -23.63 32.75
N ALA A 246 -10.33 -23.40 33.26
CA ALA A 246 -9.12 -23.37 32.43
C ALA A 246 -8.87 -24.70 31.68
N GLY A 247 -9.38 -25.82 32.14
CA GLY A 247 -9.28 -27.12 31.47
C GLY A 247 -10.19 -27.17 30.23
N ASP A 248 -11.41 -26.66 30.35
CA ASP A 248 -12.34 -26.56 29.21
C ASP A 248 -11.84 -25.59 28.16
N VAL A 249 -11.36 -24.41 28.58
CA VAL A 249 -10.71 -23.44 27.65
C VAL A 249 -9.55 -24.10 26.92
N ALA A 250 -8.61 -24.74 27.63
CA ALA A 250 -7.44 -25.37 27.00
C ALA A 250 -7.80 -26.57 26.11
N ALA A 251 -8.91 -27.25 26.35
CA ALA A 251 -9.38 -28.33 25.49
C ALA A 251 -9.94 -27.82 24.16
N ASN A 252 -10.54 -26.64 24.14
CA ASN A 252 -11.29 -26.13 23.01
C ASN A 252 -10.57 -25.00 22.26
N LEU A 253 -9.82 -24.14 22.93
CA LEU A 253 -9.18 -22.97 22.38
C LEU A 253 -7.65 -23.07 22.44
N ARG A 254 -6.99 -22.27 21.62
CA ARG A 254 -5.53 -22.12 21.58
C ARG A 254 -5.13 -20.68 21.28
N GLU A 255 -3.98 -20.29 21.77
CA GLU A 255 -3.30 -19.04 21.43
C GLU A 255 -2.52 -19.17 20.12
N GLN A 256 -2.47 -18.07 19.37
CA GLN A 256 -1.52 -17.87 18.30
C GLN A 256 -1.07 -16.41 18.31
N LYS A 257 0.23 -16.20 18.43
CA LYS A 257 0.85 -14.88 18.52
C LYS A 257 1.09 -14.26 17.14
N ASP A 258 1.20 -12.93 17.15
CA ASP A 258 1.64 -12.14 15.99
C ASP A 258 0.85 -12.49 14.72
N VAL A 259 -0.49 -12.54 14.81
CA VAL A 259 -1.33 -13.07 13.72
C VAL A 259 -1.45 -12.10 12.56
N ASP A 260 -1.33 -10.79 12.80
CA ASP A 260 -1.49 -9.74 11.79
C ASP A 260 -0.23 -9.50 10.95
N THR A 261 0.44 -10.58 10.58
CA THR A 261 1.61 -10.56 9.71
C THR A 261 1.31 -10.00 8.33
N GLU A 262 2.33 -9.40 7.68
CA GLU A 262 2.27 -8.99 6.29
C GLU A 262 3.51 -9.43 5.52
N GLU A 263 3.32 -10.07 4.37
CA GLU A 263 4.36 -10.27 3.36
C GLU A 263 3.90 -9.62 2.06
N THR A 264 4.62 -8.62 1.58
CA THR A 264 4.26 -7.90 0.36
C THR A 264 5.44 -7.82 -0.60
N PHE A 265 5.26 -8.32 -1.80
CA PHE A 265 6.15 -8.08 -2.93
C PHE A 265 5.53 -7.04 -3.86
N THR A 266 6.31 -6.02 -4.24
CA THR A 266 5.89 -5.01 -5.21
C THR A 266 6.94 -4.90 -6.32
N GLY A 267 6.50 -4.95 -7.56
CA GLY A 267 7.32 -4.78 -8.75
C GLY A 267 6.79 -3.68 -9.66
N ARG A 268 7.67 -2.92 -10.28
CA ARG A 268 7.35 -1.93 -11.29
C ARG A 268 8.30 -2.03 -12.46
N LEU A 269 7.74 -2.00 -13.68
CA LEU A 269 8.47 -1.92 -14.93
C LEU A 269 7.98 -0.69 -15.68
N GLY A 270 8.86 0.26 -15.95
CA GLY A 270 8.58 1.48 -16.73
C GLY A 270 9.39 1.51 -18.02
N LEU A 271 8.76 1.91 -19.11
CA LEU A 271 9.41 2.14 -20.40
C LEU A 271 9.02 3.54 -20.88
N PHE A 272 10.00 4.43 -20.97
CA PHE A 272 9.84 5.74 -21.59
C PHE A 272 10.40 5.71 -23.00
N TRP A 273 9.65 6.27 -23.94
CA TRP A 273 10.07 6.39 -25.32
C TRP A 273 9.69 7.75 -25.92
N GLN A 274 10.68 8.54 -26.28
CA GLN A 274 10.51 9.70 -27.14
C GLN A 274 10.39 9.23 -28.59
N VAL A 275 9.13 9.01 -29.03
CA VAL A 275 8.81 8.46 -30.35
C VAL A 275 9.27 9.40 -31.47
N THR A 276 9.01 10.69 -31.25
CA THR A 276 9.50 11.81 -32.08
C THR A 276 9.87 12.98 -31.18
N ASP A 277 10.42 14.03 -31.69
CA ASP A 277 10.73 15.26 -30.92
C ASP A 277 9.44 15.92 -30.34
N ALA A 278 8.27 15.55 -30.84
CA ALA A 278 6.97 16.06 -30.41
C ALA A 278 6.07 15.03 -29.71
N VAL A 279 6.48 13.76 -29.60
CA VAL A 279 5.64 12.69 -29.05
C VAL A 279 6.42 11.84 -28.06
N ASP A 280 5.94 11.84 -26.84
CA ASP A 280 6.45 11.00 -25.76
C ASP A 280 5.42 9.94 -25.38
N ALA A 281 5.90 8.74 -25.06
CA ALA A 281 5.12 7.64 -24.53
C ALA A 281 5.78 7.09 -23.26
N ASN A 282 4.98 6.87 -22.22
CA ASN A 282 5.41 6.23 -20.99
C ASN A 282 4.48 5.05 -20.68
N LEU A 283 5.02 3.84 -20.78
CA LEU A 283 4.31 2.61 -20.45
C LEU A 283 4.81 2.10 -19.10
N THR A 284 3.90 1.87 -18.16
CA THR A 284 4.26 1.36 -16.84
C THR A 284 3.39 0.17 -16.47
N TYR A 285 4.02 -0.86 -15.94
CA TYR A 285 3.34 -2.01 -15.36
C TYR A 285 3.70 -2.16 -13.90
N TYR A 286 2.68 -2.28 -13.05
CA TYR A 286 2.80 -2.58 -11.64
C TYR A 286 2.25 -3.97 -11.33
N TYR A 287 2.94 -4.64 -10.45
CA TYR A 287 2.53 -5.91 -9.86
C TYR A 287 2.73 -5.84 -8.35
N GLN A 288 1.72 -6.29 -7.61
CA GLN A 288 1.83 -6.47 -6.16
C GLN A 288 1.19 -7.80 -5.79
N ASP A 289 1.88 -8.55 -4.94
CA ASP A 289 1.39 -9.73 -4.25
C ASP A 289 1.54 -9.49 -2.75
N GLN A 290 0.42 -9.58 -2.04
CA GLN A 290 0.35 -9.30 -0.61
C GLN A 290 -0.33 -10.46 0.10
N GLN A 291 0.30 -11.00 1.13
CA GLN A 291 -0.23 -12.02 2.02
C GLN A 291 -0.33 -11.44 3.42
N VAL A 292 -1.51 -11.54 4.01
CA VAL A 292 -1.81 -11.00 5.34
C VAL A 292 -2.33 -12.11 6.22
N GLY A 293 -1.76 -12.25 7.43
CA GLY A 293 -2.13 -13.31 8.36
C GLY A 293 -3.46 -13.08 9.08
N GLY A 294 -3.76 -11.83 9.43
CA GLY A 294 -4.96 -11.49 10.19
C GLY A 294 -5.25 -9.99 10.24
N ARG A 295 -6.25 -9.62 11.02
CA ARG A 295 -6.61 -8.21 11.24
C ARG A 295 -5.74 -7.58 12.33
N THR A 296 -5.35 -6.32 12.13
CA THR A 296 -4.74 -5.48 13.16
C THR A 296 -5.84 -4.84 14.01
N VAL A 297 -6.45 -5.60 14.88
CA VAL A 297 -7.56 -5.19 15.76
C VAL A 297 -7.42 -5.81 17.14
N ASN A 298 -7.78 -5.07 18.19
CA ASN A 298 -8.01 -5.62 19.50
C ASN A 298 -9.49 -5.47 19.90
N GLN A 299 -9.92 -6.24 20.88
CA GLN A 299 -11.30 -6.25 21.35
C GLN A 299 -11.37 -6.05 22.87
N ASP A 300 -10.43 -5.30 23.43
CA ASP A 300 -10.30 -5.04 24.85
C ASP A 300 -11.57 -4.40 25.46
N GLU A 301 -12.13 -3.39 24.81
CA GLU A 301 -13.35 -2.72 25.30
C GLU A 301 -14.59 -3.60 25.22
N ALA A 302 -14.68 -4.46 24.21
CA ALA A 302 -15.85 -5.31 24.00
C ALA A 302 -15.79 -6.59 24.84
N PHE A 303 -14.62 -7.20 24.98
CA PHE A 303 -14.45 -8.53 25.57
C PHE A 303 -13.41 -8.60 26.69
N GLY A 304 -12.74 -7.49 27.02
CA GLY A 304 -11.70 -7.46 28.06
C GLY A 304 -10.47 -8.29 27.72
N THR A 305 -10.13 -8.43 26.43
CA THR A 305 -9.07 -9.32 25.95
C THR A 305 -7.65 -8.84 26.27
N GLY A 306 -7.48 -7.52 26.50
CA GLY A 306 -6.17 -6.91 26.62
C GLY A 306 -5.75 -6.13 25.38
N ARG A 307 -4.65 -5.38 25.49
CA ARG A 307 -4.31 -4.28 24.58
C ARG A 307 -3.86 -4.72 23.19
N TYR A 308 -3.36 -5.88 22.99
CA TYR A 308 -2.87 -6.39 21.70
C TYR A 308 -3.46 -7.76 21.38
N VAL A 309 -4.64 -8.03 21.92
CA VAL A 309 -5.28 -9.32 21.83
C VAL A 309 -6.66 -9.19 21.18
N ALA A 310 -6.94 -10.07 20.24
CA ALA A 310 -8.25 -10.22 19.63
C ALA A 310 -8.99 -11.46 20.13
N ALA A 311 -10.31 -11.36 20.20
CA ALA A 311 -11.21 -12.45 20.62
C ALA A 311 -11.65 -13.36 19.46
N SER A 312 -11.05 -13.20 18.28
CA SER A 312 -11.38 -13.99 17.09
C SER A 312 -11.22 -15.48 17.33
N ARG A 313 -12.20 -16.25 16.83
CA ARG A 313 -12.25 -17.71 16.96
C ARG A 313 -11.58 -18.44 15.82
N PHE A 314 -11.39 -17.76 14.68
CA PHE A 314 -10.75 -18.28 13.47
C PHE A 314 -9.69 -17.34 12.97
N LEU A 315 -8.65 -17.90 12.35
CA LEU A 315 -7.65 -17.10 11.63
C LEU A 315 -8.30 -16.40 10.44
N GLU A 316 -7.79 -15.22 10.12
CA GLU A 316 -8.36 -14.36 9.09
C GLU A 316 -7.33 -14.01 8.00
N PRO A 317 -6.68 -14.99 7.35
CA PRO A 317 -5.72 -14.71 6.29
C PRO A 317 -6.41 -14.04 5.10
N ASN A 318 -5.63 -13.25 4.35
CA ASN A 318 -6.09 -12.62 3.13
C ASN A 318 -4.93 -12.45 2.15
N ASP A 319 -5.09 -13.00 0.95
CA ASP A 319 -4.14 -12.89 -0.15
C ASP A 319 -4.70 -11.89 -1.17
N LYS A 320 -3.91 -10.92 -1.58
CA LYS A 320 -4.28 -9.90 -2.56
C LYS A 320 -3.26 -9.86 -3.68
N THR A 321 -3.74 -9.84 -4.92
CA THR A 321 -2.89 -9.68 -6.09
C THR A 321 -3.40 -8.54 -6.94
N ASN A 322 -2.51 -7.59 -7.25
CA ASN A 322 -2.82 -6.40 -8.03
C ASN A 322 -1.97 -6.34 -9.29
N HIS A 323 -2.60 -6.03 -10.40
CA HIS A 323 -1.96 -5.70 -11.66
C HIS A 323 -2.47 -4.35 -12.15
N LEU A 324 -1.58 -3.50 -12.61
CA LEU A 324 -1.93 -2.24 -13.26
C LEU A 324 -1.00 -2.00 -14.45
N LEU A 325 -1.59 -1.87 -15.61
CA LEU A 325 -0.92 -1.40 -16.82
C LEU A 325 -1.37 0.02 -17.10
N ALA A 326 -0.42 0.92 -17.28
CA ALA A 326 -0.64 2.34 -17.50
C ALA A 326 0.11 2.81 -18.74
N LEU A 327 -0.58 3.48 -19.66
CA LEU A 327 0.00 4.14 -20.83
C LEU A 327 -0.32 5.63 -20.78
N GLU A 328 0.71 6.43 -20.73
CA GLU A 328 0.62 7.89 -20.85
C GLU A 328 1.27 8.34 -22.16
N LEU A 329 0.57 9.19 -22.88
CA LEU A 329 1.05 9.80 -24.13
C LEU A 329 0.99 11.33 -24.00
N ALA A 330 2.04 12.00 -24.45
CA ALA A 330 2.08 13.44 -24.59
C ALA A 330 2.46 13.80 -26.03
N TRP A 331 1.69 14.69 -26.64
CA TRP A 331 1.93 15.16 -28.00
C TRP A 331 1.92 16.69 -28.05
N ASP A 332 3.08 17.27 -28.33
CA ASP A 332 3.21 18.68 -28.61
C ASP A 332 2.77 18.99 -30.07
N LEU A 333 1.66 19.71 -30.18
CA LEU A 333 1.10 20.18 -31.47
C LEU A 333 1.64 21.54 -31.87
N GLY A 334 2.55 22.13 -31.10
CA GLY A 334 3.13 23.47 -31.31
C GLY A 334 2.24 24.62 -30.81
N PHE A 335 0.93 24.48 -30.87
CA PHE A 335 -0.04 25.45 -30.34
C PHE A 335 -0.77 24.95 -29.10
N ALA A 336 -0.70 23.64 -28.81
CA ALA A 336 -1.30 22.98 -27.68
C ALA A 336 -0.57 21.67 -27.40
N GLU A 337 -0.68 21.17 -26.19
CA GLU A 337 -0.26 19.83 -25.81
C GLU A 337 -1.50 18.93 -25.66
N LEU A 338 -1.47 17.77 -26.30
CA LEU A 338 -2.48 16.74 -26.16
C LEU A 338 -1.93 15.61 -25.29
N THR A 339 -2.56 15.35 -24.15
CA THR A 339 -2.20 14.24 -23.25
C THR A 339 -3.27 13.18 -23.23
N SER A 340 -2.86 11.92 -23.10
CA SER A 340 -3.75 10.78 -22.91
C SER A 340 -3.20 9.88 -21.83
N ALA A 341 -4.05 9.47 -20.89
CA ALA A 341 -3.73 8.49 -19.86
C ALA A 341 -4.74 7.36 -19.92
N THR A 342 -4.26 6.14 -20.13
CA THR A 342 -5.09 4.93 -20.25
C THR A 342 -4.56 3.87 -19.31
N GLY A 343 -5.43 3.30 -18.48
CA GLY A 343 -5.08 2.26 -17.51
C GLY A 343 -5.96 1.03 -17.67
N ALA A 344 -5.37 -0.11 -17.36
CA ALA A 344 -6.09 -1.36 -17.17
C ALA A 344 -5.59 -2.00 -15.86
N SER A 345 -6.51 -2.31 -14.96
CA SER A 345 -6.20 -2.93 -13.68
C SER A 345 -6.93 -4.25 -13.52
N LYS A 346 -6.31 -5.16 -12.76
CA LYS A 346 -6.92 -6.38 -12.26
C LYS A 346 -6.58 -6.49 -10.78
N PHE A 347 -7.60 -6.70 -9.99
CA PHE A 347 -7.50 -6.93 -8.55
C PHE A 347 -8.10 -8.29 -8.21
N GLU A 348 -7.41 -9.06 -7.40
CA GLU A 348 -7.87 -10.33 -6.87
C GLU A 348 -7.63 -10.31 -5.36
N SER A 349 -8.64 -10.63 -4.58
CA SER A 349 -8.53 -10.79 -3.14
C SER A 349 -9.20 -12.08 -2.72
N PHE A 350 -8.46 -12.93 -2.03
CA PHE A 350 -8.96 -14.19 -1.50
C PHE A 350 -8.62 -14.28 -0.02
N GLY A 351 -9.62 -14.45 0.82
CA GLY A 351 -9.41 -14.53 2.25
C GLY A 351 -10.62 -15.01 3.02
N GLN A 352 -10.47 -15.07 4.32
CA GLN A 352 -11.57 -15.37 5.22
C GLN A 352 -11.61 -14.38 6.37
N ARG A 353 -12.78 -14.14 6.90
CA ARG A 353 -13.01 -13.28 8.05
C ARG A 353 -13.87 -13.99 9.07
N ASP A 354 -13.48 -13.90 10.33
CA ASP A 354 -14.30 -14.29 11.46
C ASP A 354 -15.42 -13.26 11.66
N GLN A 355 -16.65 -13.73 11.69
CA GLN A 355 -17.84 -12.90 11.95
C GLN A 355 -18.39 -13.10 13.36
N THR A 356 -17.68 -13.83 14.20
CA THR A 356 -18.11 -14.16 15.56
C THR A 356 -18.42 -12.90 16.36
N ASP A 357 -17.52 -11.92 16.35
CA ASP A 357 -17.67 -10.63 17.04
C ASP A 357 -18.92 -9.87 16.56
N PHE A 358 -19.14 -9.81 15.24
CA PHE A 358 -20.28 -9.14 14.65
C PHE A 358 -21.60 -9.82 14.97
N LEU A 359 -21.64 -11.15 14.94
CA LEU A 359 -22.85 -11.92 15.23
C LEU A 359 -23.21 -11.87 16.71
N MET A 360 -22.21 -11.86 17.59
CA MET A 360 -22.42 -11.67 19.03
C MET A 360 -22.97 -10.27 19.35
N ASP A 361 -22.51 -9.24 18.66
CA ASP A 361 -23.02 -7.86 18.79
C ASP A 361 -24.49 -7.74 18.33
N LEU A 362 -24.90 -8.61 17.40
CA LEU A 362 -26.31 -8.73 16.96
C LEU A 362 -27.19 -9.62 17.86
N ASP A 363 -26.71 -10.00 19.04
CA ASP A 363 -27.42 -10.83 20.02
C ASP A 363 -27.70 -12.28 19.56
N TYR A 364 -26.82 -12.83 18.68
CA TYR A 364 -26.84 -14.24 18.33
C TYR A 364 -25.86 -15.04 19.21
N GLY A 365 -26.29 -16.19 19.70
CA GLY A 365 -25.44 -17.13 20.44
C GLY A 365 -24.67 -18.08 19.52
N TYR A 366 -23.65 -18.75 20.07
CA TYR A 366 -22.92 -19.79 19.33
C TYR A 366 -23.78 -21.00 18.98
N GLU A 367 -24.83 -21.28 19.76
CA GLU A 367 -25.81 -22.32 19.48
C GLU A 367 -26.63 -22.04 18.23
N ASP A 368 -26.83 -20.78 17.87
CA ASP A 368 -27.56 -20.39 16.65
C ASP A 368 -26.71 -20.57 15.39
N PHE A 369 -25.38 -20.42 15.53
CA PHE A 369 -24.40 -20.54 14.44
C PHE A 369 -23.20 -21.38 14.88
N PRO A 370 -23.36 -22.69 15.04
CA PRO A 370 -22.28 -23.57 15.53
C PRO A 370 -21.07 -23.66 14.57
N GLN A 371 -21.20 -23.14 13.38
CA GLN A 371 -20.12 -22.97 12.42
C GLN A 371 -20.12 -21.49 11.99
N PHE A 372 -19.55 -20.61 12.80
CA PHE A 372 -19.27 -19.26 12.36
C PHE A 372 -18.33 -19.34 11.17
N ALA A 373 -18.95 -19.31 10.01
CA ALA A 373 -18.24 -19.54 8.79
C ALA A 373 -17.37 -18.34 8.49
N ALA A 374 -16.12 -18.60 8.39
CA ALA A 374 -15.27 -17.81 7.54
C ALA A 374 -15.91 -17.76 6.15
N TYR A 375 -15.96 -16.60 5.53
CA TYR A 375 -16.36 -16.49 4.14
C TYR A 375 -15.16 -16.04 3.29
N ALA A 376 -15.11 -16.55 2.08
CA ALA A 376 -14.14 -16.10 1.10
C ALA A 376 -14.82 -15.13 0.14
N THR A 377 -14.16 -14.03 -0.17
CA THR A 377 -14.56 -13.10 -1.23
C THR A 377 -13.56 -13.21 -2.36
N ASP A 378 -14.05 -13.37 -3.56
CA ASP A 378 -13.28 -13.32 -4.80
C ASP A 378 -13.85 -12.18 -5.64
N ASP A 379 -13.21 -11.01 -5.55
CA ASP A 379 -13.61 -9.82 -6.29
C ASP A 379 -12.68 -9.65 -7.49
N LEU A 380 -13.22 -9.88 -8.67
CA LEU A 380 -12.61 -9.61 -9.97
C LEU A 380 -13.16 -8.28 -10.51
N GLU A 381 -12.34 -7.22 -10.50
CA GLU A 381 -12.62 -5.96 -11.20
C GLU A 381 -11.60 -5.66 -12.32
#